data_2fed71b948605900a1b92cc81634ddc2
#
_entry.id   2fed71b948605900a1b92cc81634ddc2
#
_cell.length_a   1.000
_cell.length_b   1.000
_cell.length_c   1.000
_cell.angle_alpha   90.00
_cell.angle_beta   90.00
_cell.angle_gamma   90.00
#
_symmetry.space_group_name_H-M   'P 1'
#
loop_
_entity.id
_entity.type
_entity.pdbx_description
1 polymer ?
#
loop_
_entity_poly.entity_id
_entity_poly.type
_entity_poly.pdbx_seq_one_letter_code
_entity_poly.pdbx_strand_id
1 'polypeptide(L)'
;MSDFIWVEKYRPKTIEECILPDGIKKTFRDFLSSGEIPNMLLSGPPGIGKTTVAKAMCSELGADFYVINGSDEGRFLDTVRNNAKNFASTVSLTSESKHKVIIIDEADNTTSDVQLLLRASIEEFSRNCRFIFTCNYKNKIIEPLHSRCAVIDFNVNKRDKPTCLLYTSDAADDCRC
;
A
#
# COMPACT_ATOMS: atom_id res chain seq x y z
N MET A 1 -9.22 23.12 7.76
CA MET A 1 -8.60 24.01 6.76
C MET A 1 -7.56 23.22 5.96
N SER A 2 -7.97 22.23 5.17
CA SER A 2 -7.07 21.39 4.35
C SER A 2 -7.75 20.90 3.07
N ASP A 3 -8.71 21.69 2.53
CA ASP A 3 -9.43 21.38 1.28
C ASP A 3 -8.65 21.76 0.01
N PHE A 4 -7.34 22.00 0.14
CA PHE A 4 -6.54 22.58 -0.95
C PHE A 4 -5.96 21.57 -1.95
N ILE A 5 -6.04 20.26 -1.70
CA ILE A 5 -5.53 19.27 -2.64
C ILE A 5 -6.68 18.36 -3.07
N TRP A 6 -7.22 18.60 -4.26
CA TRP A 6 -8.30 17.80 -4.88
C TRP A 6 -7.98 16.30 -4.86
N VAL A 7 -6.71 15.94 -5.07
CA VAL A 7 -6.24 14.55 -5.06
C VAL A 7 -6.48 13.85 -3.71
N GLU A 8 -6.36 14.56 -2.58
CA GLU A 8 -6.64 13.99 -1.26
C GLU A 8 -8.15 13.94 -0.97
N LYS A 9 -8.90 14.94 -1.41
CA LYS A 9 -10.37 15.01 -1.20
C LYS A 9 -11.11 13.87 -1.91
N TYR A 10 -10.69 13.52 -3.12
CA TYR A 10 -11.31 12.48 -3.95
C TYR A 10 -10.56 11.15 -3.91
N ARG A 11 -9.63 10.97 -2.97
CA ARG A 11 -8.94 9.69 -2.79
C ARG A 11 -9.94 8.61 -2.37
N PRO A 12 -10.04 7.49 -3.10
CA PRO A 12 -10.91 6.37 -2.74
C PRO A 12 -10.69 5.91 -1.30
N LYS A 13 -11.76 5.66 -0.58
CA LYS A 13 -11.73 5.15 0.80
C LYS A 13 -12.05 3.66 0.88
N THR A 14 -12.65 3.11 -0.16
CA THR A 14 -13.00 1.70 -0.27
C THR A 14 -12.39 1.08 -1.51
N ILE A 15 -12.25 -0.24 -1.52
CA ILE A 15 -11.77 -1.00 -2.68
C ILE A 15 -12.74 -0.88 -3.86
N GLU A 16 -14.05 -0.74 -3.58
CA GLU A 16 -15.05 -0.57 -4.62
C GLU A 16 -14.93 0.74 -5.40
N GLU A 17 -14.54 1.81 -4.73
CA GLU A 17 -14.27 3.11 -5.34
C GLU A 17 -12.98 3.12 -6.16
N CYS A 18 -12.06 2.17 -5.91
CA CYS A 18 -10.82 2.07 -6.64
C CYS A 18 -11.06 1.53 -8.07
N ILE A 19 -10.42 2.16 -9.05
CA ILE A 19 -10.43 1.69 -10.45
C ILE A 19 -9.37 0.61 -10.59
N LEU A 20 -9.78 -0.65 -10.54
CA LEU A 20 -8.90 -1.81 -10.57
C LEU A 20 -9.42 -2.83 -11.59
N PRO A 21 -8.52 -3.60 -12.23
CA PRO A 21 -8.93 -4.80 -12.98
C PRO A 21 -9.73 -5.75 -12.10
N ASP A 22 -10.78 -6.39 -12.66
CA ASP A 22 -11.70 -7.25 -11.91
C ASP A 22 -11.00 -8.37 -11.14
N GLY A 23 -9.95 -8.97 -11.71
CA GLY A 23 -9.17 -10.01 -11.03
C GLY A 23 -8.48 -9.50 -9.77
N ILE A 24 -7.90 -8.31 -9.82
CA ILE A 24 -7.24 -7.67 -8.67
C ILE A 24 -8.30 -7.27 -7.64
N LYS A 25 -9.39 -6.68 -8.10
CA LYS A 25 -10.51 -6.27 -7.23
C LYS A 25 -11.10 -7.45 -6.47
N LYS A 26 -11.26 -8.60 -7.15
CA LYS A 26 -11.69 -9.85 -6.52
C LYS A 26 -10.74 -10.30 -5.42
N THR A 27 -9.43 -10.31 -5.67
CA THR A 27 -8.42 -10.68 -4.67
C THR A 27 -8.50 -9.81 -3.40
N PHE A 28 -8.68 -8.49 -3.57
CA PHE A 28 -8.84 -7.61 -2.42
C PHE A 28 -10.18 -7.83 -1.67
N ARG A 29 -11.27 -8.11 -2.38
CA ARG A 29 -12.55 -8.50 -1.76
C ARG A 29 -12.41 -9.78 -0.93
N ASP A 30 -11.66 -10.77 -1.43
CA ASP A 30 -11.41 -12.01 -0.69
C ASP A 30 -10.65 -11.73 0.62
N PHE A 31 -9.66 -10.83 0.60
CA PHE A 31 -8.98 -10.38 1.83
C PHE A 31 -9.91 -9.63 2.79
N LEU A 32 -10.74 -8.72 2.27
CA LEU A 32 -11.72 -7.98 3.08
C LEU A 32 -12.72 -8.94 3.73
N SER A 33 -13.21 -9.93 2.99
CA SER A 33 -14.18 -10.91 3.51
C SER A 33 -13.59 -11.82 4.58
N SER A 34 -12.28 -12.11 4.52
CA SER A 34 -11.58 -12.86 5.57
C SER A 34 -11.31 -12.05 6.84
N GLY A 35 -11.39 -10.73 6.75
CA GLY A 35 -11.03 -9.79 7.83
C GLY A 35 -9.55 -9.81 8.19
N GLU A 36 -8.70 -10.38 7.34
CA GLU A 36 -7.26 -10.48 7.57
C GLU A 36 -6.48 -9.86 6.40
N ILE A 37 -5.50 -9.04 6.76
CA ILE A 37 -4.56 -8.45 5.81
C ILE A 37 -3.30 -9.31 5.79
N PRO A 38 -2.94 -9.96 4.66
CA PRO A 38 -1.66 -10.63 4.54
C PRO A 38 -0.53 -9.60 4.33
N ASN A 39 0.72 -10.04 4.50
CA ASN A 39 1.83 -9.24 3.98
C ASN A 39 1.75 -9.22 2.45
N MET A 40 1.84 -8.05 1.84
CA MET A 40 1.63 -7.87 0.40
C MET A 40 2.75 -7.07 -0.26
N LEU A 41 3.05 -7.42 -1.50
CA LEU A 41 3.91 -6.65 -2.39
C LEU A 41 3.09 -6.24 -3.63
N LEU A 42 2.73 -4.95 -3.69
CA LEU A 42 1.97 -4.36 -4.78
C LEU A 42 2.94 -3.82 -5.83
N SER A 43 3.04 -4.47 -6.97
CA SER A 43 3.95 -4.09 -8.04
C SER A 43 3.24 -3.55 -9.28
N GLY A 44 3.86 -2.62 -9.98
CA GLY A 44 3.34 -2.09 -11.24
C GLY A 44 3.76 -0.66 -11.53
N PRO A 45 3.42 -0.11 -12.71
CA PRO A 45 3.82 1.23 -13.14
C PRO A 45 3.45 2.32 -12.12
N PRO A 46 4.15 3.46 -12.13
CA PRO A 46 3.78 4.60 -11.29
C PRO A 46 2.39 5.13 -11.68
N GLY A 47 1.69 5.74 -10.71
CA GLY A 47 0.41 6.41 -10.96
C GLY A 47 -0.82 5.51 -11.10
N ILE A 48 -0.70 4.18 -10.91
CA ILE A 48 -1.84 3.24 -11.03
C ILE A 48 -2.60 3.00 -9.72
N GLY A 49 -2.31 3.77 -8.68
CA GLY A 49 -3.08 3.74 -7.44
C GLY A 49 -2.66 2.69 -6.41
N LYS A 50 -1.46 2.08 -6.48
CA LYS A 50 -0.98 1.07 -5.52
C LYS A 50 -1.10 1.51 -4.06
N THR A 51 -0.54 2.68 -3.74
CA THR A 51 -0.59 3.26 -2.38
C THR A 51 -2.01 3.62 -1.96
N THR A 52 -2.83 4.09 -2.92
CA THR A 52 -4.24 4.42 -2.67
C THR A 52 -5.03 3.17 -2.29
N VAL A 53 -4.85 2.08 -3.02
CA VAL A 53 -5.49 0.77 -2.73
C VAL A 53 -5.06 0.23 -1.37
N ALA A 54 -3.76 0.31 -1.04
CA ALA A 54 -3.25 -0.10 0.27
C ALA A 54 -3.94 0.66 1.40
N LYS A 55 -4.07 1.99 1.28
CA LYS A 55 -4.74 2.84 2.27
C LYS A 55 -6.26 2.57 2.33
N ALA A 56 -6.91 2.42 1.18
CA ALA A 56 -8.35 2.11 1.11
C ALA A 56 -8.68 0.79 1.81
N MET A 57 -7.87 -0.26 1.58
CA MET A 57 -8.02 -1.54 2.25
C MET A 57 -7.88 -1.44 3.77
N CYS A 58 -6.88 -0.70 4.26
CA CYS A 58 -6.72 -0.48 5.71
C CYS A 58 -7.92 0.30 6.30
N SER A 59 -8.40 1.33 5.61
CA SER A 59 -9.54 2.13 6.04
C SER A 59 -10.83 1.31 6.08
N GLU A 60 -11.07 0.46 5.09
CA GLU A 60 -12.27 -0.38 4.98
C GLU A 60 -12.31 -1.46 6.08
N LEU A 61 -11.15 -1.99 6.49
CA LEU A 61 -11.02 -2.94 7.59
C LEU A 61 -10.89 -2.28 8.98
N GLY A 62 -10.91 -0.95 9.05
CA GLY A 62 -10.70 -0.25 10.32
C GLY A 62 -9.33 -0.53 10.94
N ALA A 63 -8.32 -0.82 10.12
CA ALA A 63 -6.97 -1.11 10.59
C ALA A 63 -6.15 0.17 10.73
N ASP A 64 -5.48 0.34 11.88
CA ASP A 64 -4.50 1.41 12.03
C ASP A 64 -3.33 1.18 11.09
N PHE A 65 -2.92 2.21 10.35
CA PHE A 65 -1.78 2.09 9.45
C PHE A 65 -0.80 3.26 9.57
N TYR A 66 0.46 2.94 9.33
CA TYR A 66 1.58 3.90 9.28
C TYR A 66 2.28 3.81 7.93
N VAL A 67 2.48 4.95 7.27
CA VAL A 67 3.10 5.00 5.93
C VAL A 67 4.52 5.51 6.05
N ILE A 68 5.46 4.78 5.45
CA ILE A 68 6.89 5.13 5.36
C ILE A 68 7.23 5.20 3.88
N ASN A 69 7.84 6.30 3.45
CA ASN A 69 8.31 6.44 2.07
C ASN A 69 9.75 5.92 1.94
N GLY A 70 9.96 4.94 1.07
CA GLY A 70 11.28 4.37 0.80
C GLY A 70 12.27 5.32 0.13
N SER A 71 11.78 6.41 -0.48
CA SER A 71 12.62 7.43 -1.09
C SER A 71 13.30 8.37 -0.08
N ASP A 72 12.91 8.37 1.19
CA ASP A 72 13.49 9.20 2.25
C ASP A 72 14.69 8.50 2.92
N GLU A 73 15.76 8.31 2.15
CA GLU A 73 16.94 7.51 2.53
C GLU A 73 17.56 7.92 3.87
N GLY A 74 17.63 9.23 4.15
CA GLY A 74 18.32 9.73 5.33
C GLY A 74 17.64 9.43 6.67
N ARG A 75 16.34 9.18 6.66
CA ARG A 75 15.52 8.89 7.85
C ARG A 75 14.92 7.52 7.88
N PHE A 76 14.98 6.78 6.78
CA PHE A 76 14.27 5.52 6.63
C PHE A 76 14.69 4.47 7.66
N LEU A 77 16.00 4.28 7.87
CA LEU A 77 16.52 3.31 8.85
C LEU A 77 16.07 3.62 10.27
N ASP A 78 16.14 4.89 10.67
CA ASP A 78 15.72 5.33 12.00
C ASP A 78 14.20 5.24 12.14
N THR A 79 13.46 5.58 11.10
CA THR A 79 12.00 5.47 11.07
C THR A 79 11.55 4.01 11.20
N VAL A 80 12.18 3.09 10.47
CA VAL A 80 11.85 1.64 10.58
C VAL A 80 12.22 1.11 11.96
N ARG A 81 13.42 1.41 12.44
CA ARG A 81 13.90 0.89 13.74
C ARG A 81 13.11 1.40 14.93
N ASN A 82 12.77 2.68 14.94
CA ASN A 82 12.16 3.34 16.09
C ASN A 82 10.65 3.48 15.93
N ASN A 83 10.19 4.12 14.86
CA ASN A 83 8.76 4.45 14.72
C ASN A 83 7.93 3.23 14.34
N ALA A 84 8.40 2.42 13.39
CA ALA A 84 7.70 1.19 13.01
C ALA A 84 7.68 0.18 14.16
N LYS A 85 8.78 0.04 14.90
CA LYS A 85 8.85 -0.80 16.06
C LYS A 85 7.90 -0.34 17.19
N ASN A 86 7.90 0.95 17.49
CA ASN A 86 6.98 1.52 18.48
C ASN A 86 5.52 1.35 18.03
N PHE A 87 5.21 1.63 16.78
CA PHE A 87 3.87 1.43 16.23
C PHE A 87 3.42 -0.02 16.32
N ALA A 88 4.26 -0.98 15.94
CA ALA A 88 3.96 -2.40 15.98
C ALA A 88 3.82 -2.94 17.42
N SER A 89 4.53 -2.35 18.39
CA SER A 89 4.52 -2.78 19.79
C SER A 89 3.35 -2.22 20.60
N THR A 90 2.75 -1.10 20.16
CA THR A 90 1.61 -0.50 20.86
C THR A 90 0.32 -1.25 20.53
N VAL A 91 -0.54 -1.43 21.53
CA VAL A 91 -1.89 -1.98 21.33
C VAL A 91 -2.80 -0.88 20.80
N SER A 92 -3.54 -1.16 19.75
CA SER A 92 -4.59 -0.25 19.29
C SER A 92 -5.81 -0.36 20.20
N LEU A 93 -6.25 0.76 20.75
CA LEU A 93 -7.45 0.83 21.59
C LEU A 93 -8.73 1.09 20.77
N THR A 94 -8.59 1.49 19.53
CA THR A 94 -9.69 1.99 18.69
C THR A 94 -9.90 1.20 17.39
N SER A 95 -8.95 0.35 16.99
CA SER A 95 -9.09 -0.40 15.75
C SER A 95 -9.94 -1.65 15.93
N GLU A 96 -10.88 -1.85 15.02
CA GLU A 96 -11.68 -3.08 14.92
C GLU A 96 -10.87 -4.25 14.35
N SER A 97 -9.75 -3.96 13.70
CA SER A 97 -8.85 -4.94 13.10
C SER A 97 -7.91 -5.56 14.12
N LYS A 98 -7.64 -6.85 13.96
CA LYS A 98 -6.69 -7.62 14.79
C LYS A 98 -5.24 -7.18 14.62
N HIS A 99 -4.90 -6.53 13.51
CA HIS A 99 -3.53 -6.22 13.14
C HIS A 99 -3.39 -4.75 12.74
N LYS A 100 -2.22 -4.19 13.07
CA LYS A 100 -1.75 -2.92 12.54
C LYS A 100 -1.07 -3.13 11.19
N VAL A 101 -1.01 -2.10 10.36
CA VAL A 101 -0.42 -2.19 9.03
C VAL A 101 0.68 -1.14 8.86
N ILE A 102 1.84 -1.57 8.39
CA ILE A 102 2.91 -0.67 7.96
C ILE A 102 2.97 -0.72 6.43
N ILE A 103 2.76 0.43 5.81
CA ILE A 103 2.84 0.60 4.36
C ILE A 103 4.20 1.20 4.04
N ILE A 104 5.02 0.45 3.30
CA ILE A 104 6.30 0.91 2.76
C ILE A 104 6.08 1.32 1.31
N ASP A 105 5.97 2.63 1.10
CA ASP A 105 5.78 3.17 -0.25
C ASP A 105 7.10 3.30 -0.98
N GLU A 106 7.13 2.99 -2.27
CA GLU A 106 8.35 3.01 -3.11
C GLU A 106 9.50 2.17 -2.55
N ALA A 107 9.21 0.94 -2.11
CA ALA A 107 10.20 0.04 -1.51
C ALA A 107 11.38 -0.30 -2.45
N ASP A 108 11.20 -0.19 -3.76
CA ASP A 108 12.24 -0.37 -4.78
C ASP A 108 13.31 0.75 -4.80
N ASN A 109 13.10 1.83 -4.07
CA ASN A 109 14.09 2.89 -3.85
C ASN A 109 14.93 2.66 -2.58
N THR A 110 14.65 1.60 -1.80
CA THR A 110 15.42 1.27 -0.61
C THR A 110 16.64 0.41 -0.93
N THR A 111 17.69 0.54 -0.11
CA THR A 111 18.89 -0.29 -0.24
C THR A 111 18.64 -1.74 0.17
N SER A 112 19.50 -2.67 -0.28
CA SER A 112 19.39 -4.09 0.08
C SER A 112 19.48 -4.33 1.59
N ASP A 113 20.29 -3.55 2.31
CA ASP A 113 20.42 -3.65 3.77
C ASP A 113 19.13 -3.26 4.48
N VAL A 114 18.45 -2.23 3.99
CA VAL A 114 17.13 -1.82 4.47
C VAL A 114 16.09 -2.92 4.20
N GLN A 115 16.10 -3.51 3.02
CA GLN A 115 15.19 -4.60 2.69
C GLN A 115 15.43 -5.85 3.55
N LEU A 116 16.69 -6.16 3.91
CA LEU A 116 17.01 -7.22 4.86
C LEU A 116 16.49 -6.91 6.27
N LEU A 117 16.60 -5.64 6.70
CA LEU A 117 16.00 -5.20 7.96
C LEU A 117 14.47 -5.37 7.96
N LEU A 118 13.81 -4.97 6.86
CA LEU A 118 12.35 -5.12 6.70
C LEU A 118 11.93 -6.59 6.73
N ARG A 119 12.72 -7.48 6.11
CA ARG A 119 12.51 -8.93 6.22
C ARG A 119 12.53 -9.40 7.68
N ALA A 120 13.52 -8.97 8.45
CA ALA A 120 13.60 -9.33 9.88
C ALA A 120 12.41 -8.77 10.67
N SER A 121 11.98 -7.54 10.35
CA SER A 121 10.82 -6.91 10.97
C SER A 121 9.50 -7.64 10.67
N ILE A 122 9.32 -8.18 9.47
CA ILE A 122 8.15 -9.01 9.13
C ILE A 122 8.07 -10.23 10.07
N GLU A 123 9.19 -10.88 10.34
CA GLU A 123 9.24 -12.05 11.22
C GLU A 123 9.02 -11.65 12.68
N GLU A 124 9.69 -10.58 13.15
CA GLU A 124 9.60 -10.09 14.54
C GLU A 124 8.18 -9.66 14.91
N PHE A 125 7.48 -8.95 14.01
CA PHE A 125 6.16 -8.37 14.28
C PHE A 125 4.99 -9.16 13.68
N SER A 126 5.23 -10.38 13.20
CA SER A 126 4.23 -11.21 12.50
C SER A 126 2.90 -11.41 13.25
N ARG A 127 2.91 -11.31 14.57
CA ARG A 127 1.70 -11.49 15.41
C ARG A 127 0.80 -10.26 15.43
N ASN A 128 1.38 -9.06 15.43
CA ASN A 128 0.66 -7.81 15.70
C ASN A 128 0.61 -6.88 14.50
N CYS A 129 1.47 -7.07 13.51
CA CYS A 129 1.63 -6.13 12.41
C CYS A 129 1.72 -6.86 11.06
N ARG A 130 1.21 -6.21 10.03
CA ARG A 130 1.33 -6.64 8.63
C ARG A 130 2.04 -5.56 7.83
N PHE A 131 2.71 -5.98 6.79
CA PHE A 131 3.49 -5.10 5.93
C PHE A 131 2.91 -5.10 4.51
N ILE A 132 2.69 -3.92 3.96
CA ILE A 132 2.29 -3.73 2.57
C ILE A 132 3.40 -2.92 1.89
N PHE A 133 4.04 -3.52 0.91
CA PHE A 133 5.08 -2.88 0.10
C PHE A 133 4.48 -2.42 -1.22
N THR A 134 4.82 -1.22 -1.67
CA THR A 134 4.58 -0.82 -3.05
C THR A 134 5.91 -0.70 -3.78
N CYS A 135 5.96 -1.09 -5.03
CA CYS A 135 7.12 -0.93 -5.89
C CYS A 135 6.73 -0.69 -7.34
N ASN A 136 7.58 0.01 -8.07
CA ASN A 136 7.43 0.16 -9.51
C ASN A 136 8.16 -0.97 -10.24
N TYR A 137 9.29 -1.41 -9.69
CA TYR A 137 10.16 -2.43 -10.28
C TYR A 137 10.37 -3.58 -9.30
N LYS A 138 9.62 -4.67 -9.45
CA LYS A 138 9.71 -5.83 -8.56
C LYS A 138 11.08 -6.51 -8.53
N ASN A 139 11.87 -6.39 -9.62
CA ASN A 139 13.22 -6.93 -9.70
C ASN A 139 14.24 -6.21 -8.81
N LYS A 140 13.91 -5.04 -8.26
CA LYS A 140 14.72 -4.34 -7.27
C LYS A 140 14.42 -4.79 -5.83
N ILE A 141 13.39 -5.59 -5.64
CA ILE A 141 13.04 -6.15 -4.32
C ILE A 141 13.74 -7.49 -4.17
N ILE A 142 14.38 -7.71 -3.03
CA ILE A 142 15.11 -8.95 -2.73
C ILE A 142 14.18 -10.16 -2.65
N GLU A 143 14.62 -11.31 -3.13
CA GLU A 143 13.87 -12.57 -3.14
C GLU A 143 13.29 -12.96 -1.76
N PRO A 144 14.00 -12.76 -0.63
CA PRO A 144 13.46 -13.05 0.69
C PRO A 144 12.20 -12.26 1.08
N LEU A 145 11.95 -11.09 0.50
CA LEU A 145 10.71 -10.34 0.68
C LEU A 145 9.59 -10.89 -0.21
N HIS A 146 9.90 -11.26 -1.45
CA HIS A 146 8.93 -11.89 -2.35
C HIS A 146 8.32 -13.17 -1.74
N SER A 147 9.16 -14.00 -1.10
CA SER A 147 8.72 -15.26 -0.51
C SER A 147 7.82 -15.10 0.74
N ARG A 148 7.80 -13.90 1.35
CA ARG A 148 7.03 -13.60 2.57
C ARG A 148 5.78 -12.77 2.33
N CYS A 149 5.58 -12.32 1.08
CA CYS A 149 4.50 -11.43 0.72
C CYS A 149 3.65 -12.05 -0.39
N ALA A 150 2.36 -11.82 -0.35
CA ALA A 150 1.49 -12.05 -1.49
C ALA A 150 1.79 -11.01 -2.56
N VAL A 151 2.34 -11.44 -3.69
CA VAL A 151 2.69 -10.54 -4.79
C VAL A 151 1.45 -10.27 -5.65
N ILE A 152 1.08 -8.99 -5.78
CA ILE A 152 -0.05 -8.53 -6.60
C ILE A 152 0.50 -7.60 -7.67
N ASP A 153 0.44 -8.06 -8.92
CA ASP A 153 0.88 -7.28 -10.07
C ASP A 153 -0.27 -6.43 -10.62
N PHE A 154 -0.12 -5.13 -10.52
CA PHE A 154 -1.06 -4.13 -11.08
C PHE A 154 -0.82 -3.93 -12.59
N ASN A 155 -0.77 -5.01 -13.34
CA ASN A 155 -0.70 -4.94 -14.79
C ASN A 155 -2.09 -4.71 -15.37
N VAL A 156 -2.35 -3.48 -15.80
CA VAL A 156 -3.58 -3.15 -16.52
C VAL A 156 -3.47 -3.71 -17.93
N ASN A 157 -4.28 -4.70 -18.26
CA ASN A 157 -4.39 -5.20 -19.61
C ASN A 157 -4.79 -4.08 -20.56
N LYS A 158 -4.35 -4.14 -21.83
CA LYS A 158 -4.70 -3.13 -22.84
C LYS A 158 -6.21 -2.91 -23.01
N ARG A 159 -7.04 -3.90 -22.62
CA ARG A 159 -8.51 -3.84 -22.66
C ARG A 159 -9.12 -2.98 -21.55
N ASP A 160 -8.44 -2.85 -20.41
CA ASP A 160 -8.94 -2.11 -19.24
C ASP A 160 -8.45 -0.65 -19.23
N LYS A 161 -7.48 -0.31 -20.11
CA LYS A 161 -6.96 1.05 -20.26
C LYS A 161 -8.01 2.12 -20.61
N PRO A 162 -9.01 1.87 -21.47
CA PRO A 162 -10.00 2.90 -21.81
C PRO A 162 -10.79 3.41 -20.62
N THR A 163 -11.13 2.54 -19.68
CA THR A 163 -11.90 2.91 -18.48
C THR A 163 -11.09 3.81 -17.54
N CYS A 164 -9.80 3.53 -17.37
CA CYS A 164 -8.91 4.38 -16.57
C CYS A 164 -8.63 5.74 -17.22
N LEU A 165 -8.55 5.81 -18.57
CA LEU A 165 -8.30 7.05 -19.29
C LEU A 165 -9.50 8.00 -19.30
N LEU A 166 -10.74 7.47 -19.33
CA LEU A 166 -11.95 8.29 -19.28
C LEU A 166 -12.05 9.11 -17.98
N TYR A 167 -11.67 8.52 -16.83
CA TYR A 167 -11.68 9.22 -15.54
C TYR A 167 -10.56 10.29 -15.43
N THR A 168 -9.41 10.10 -16.08
CA THR A 168 -8.35 11.12 -16.10
C THR A 168 -8.63 12.25 -17.08
N SER A 169 -9.37 12.02 -18.17
CA SER A 169 -9.76 13.06 -19.14
C SER A 169 -10.88 13.95 -18.61
N ASP A 170 -11.88 13.40 -17.93
CA ASP A 170 -12.96 14.20 -17.34
C ASP A 170 -12.44 15.11 -16.22
N ALA A 171 -11.48 14.65 -15.42
CA ALA A 171 -10.82 15.50 -14.41
C ALA A 171 -9.95 16.62 -15.01
N ALA A 172 -9.47 16.46 -16.24
CA ALA A 172 -8.68 17.48 -16.95
C ALA A 172 -9.55 18.51 -17.67
N ASP A 173 -10.76 18.14 -18.08
CA ASP A 173 -11.71 19.06 -18.76
C ASP A 173 -12.43 19.98 -17.76
N ASP A 174 -12.65 19.56 -16.50
CA ASP A 174 -13.17 20.42 -15.44
C ASP A 174 -12.18 21.51 -14.99
N CYS A 175 -10.90 21.42 -15.36
CA CYS A 175 -9.89 22.45 -15.09
C CYS A 175 -9.81 23.54 -16.16
N ARG A 176 -10.70 23.55 -17.18
CA ARG A 176 -10.74 24.55 -18.27
C ARG A 176 -11.86 25.58 -18.12
N CYS A 177 -12.21 25.92 -16.90
CA CYS A 177 -13.03 27.10 -16.63
C CYS A 177 -12.22 28.23 -16.03
#